data_44dbc3b2a0124b046d2b90a351a6637b
#
_entry.id   44dbc3b2a0124b046d2b90a351a6637b
#
_cell.length_a   1.000
_cell.length_b   1.000
_cell.length_c   1.000
_cell.angle_alpha   90.00
_cell.angle_beta   90.00
_cell.angle_gamma   90.00
#
_symmetry.space_group_name_H-M   'P 1'
#
loop_
_entity.id
_entity.type
_entity.pdbx_description
1 polymer ?
#
loop_
_entity_poly.entity_id
_entity_poly.type
_entity_poly.pdbx_seq_one_letter_code
_entity_poly.pdbx_strand_id
1 'polypeptide(L)'
;MKVRMRKISKNDWRFILKLRNQESSRLSFHDTSTVDWDTHVSYMTKTTNKPTDHHWIIISDNKDVGYIKIVNNVFGSNLLDGYRRKGIGSAAYKLVFEEAKKLGFKKLTAEVKIERPIPLTFEEKTGWKKIKLIYKNKKPYSYKIEKTLDIL
;
A
#
# COMPACT_ATOMS: atom_id res chain seq x y z
N MET A 1 -5.13 -19.11 9.74
CA MET A 1 -5.30 -17.67 9.40
C MET A 1 -5.96 -17.54 8.04
N LYS A 2 -7.11 -16.90 7.99
CA LYS A 2 -7.86 -16.70 6.74
C LYS A 2 -7.78 -15.22 6.34
N VAL A 3 -7.12 -14.92 5.23
CA VAL A 3 -6.97 -13.57 4.71
C VAL A 3 -7.79 -13.42 3.43
N ARG A 4 -8.53 -12.32 3.34
CA ARG A 4 -9.30 -11.95 2.15
C ARG A 4 -9.29 -10.44 1.96
N MET A 5 -9.75 -9.98 0.81
CA MET A 5 -9.89 -8.56 0.51
C MET A 5 -11.30 -8.26 0.07
N ARG A 6 -11.72 -7.03 0.30
CA ARG A 6 -12.95 -6.48 -0.25
C ARG A 6 -12.73 -5.06 -0.72
N LYS A 7 -13.52 -4.63 -1.69
CA LYS A 7 -13.50 -3.23 -2.13
C LYS A 7 -13.96 -2.33 -1.00
N ILE A 8 -13.39 -1.13 -0.94
CA ILE A 8 -13.78 -0.16 0.08
C ILE A 8 -15.14 0.45 -0.22
N SER A 9 -15.76 0.97 0.83
CA SER A 9 -16.88 1.90 0.74
C SER A 9 -16.51 3.17 1.50
N LYS A 10 -17.35 4.20 1.41
CA LYS A 10 -17.13 5.45 2.13
C LYS A 10 -17.05 5.26 3.64
N ASN A 11 -17.71 4.24 4.16
CA ASN A 11 -17.68 3.91 5.58
C ASN A 11 -16.29 3.47 6.06
N ASP A 12 -15.40 3.07 5.15
CA ASP A 12 -14.05 2.64 5.48
C ASP A 12 -13.04 3.78 5.60
N TRP A 13 -13.41 4.99 5.19
CA TRP A 13 -12.47 6.12 5.12
C TRP A 13 -11.86 6.46 6.50
N ARG A 14 -12.62 6.33 7.57
CA ARG A 14 -12.10 6.58 8.93
C ARG A 14 -11.07 5.55 9.33
N PHE A 15 -11.30 4.29 9.02
CA PHE A 15 -10.34 3.22 9.28
C PHE A 15 -9.07 3.42 8.48
N ILE A 16 -9.18 3.78 7.20
CA ILE A 16 -8.04 4.06 6.33
C ILE A 16 -7.20 5.21 6.90
N LEU A 17 -7.84 6.27 7.37
CA LEU A 17 -7.14 7.39 8.00
C LEU A 17 -6.43 6.96 9.29
N LYS A 18 -7.07 6.14 10.10
CA LYS A 18 -6.45 5.57 11.30
C LYS A 18 -5.16 4.82 10.96
N LEU A 19 -5.19 3.98 9.93
CA LEU A 19 -4.01 3.26 9.46
C LEU A 19 -2.91 4.23 9.01
N ARG A 20 -3.28 5.26 8.23
CA ARG A 20 -2.32 6.26 7.73
C ARG A 20 -1.65 7.03 8.86
N ASN A 21 -2.37 7.30 9.95
CA ASN A 21 -1.90 8.12 11.06
C ASN A 21 -1.17 7.32 12.14
N GLN A 22 -1.10 6.00 12.05
CA GLN A 22 -0.26 5.21 12.95
C GLN A 22 1.19 5.68 12.82
N GLU A 23 1.91 5.79 13.93
CA GLU A 23 3.33 6.19 13.93
C GLU A 23 4.15 5.30 13.01
N SER A 24 3.96 3.99 13.09
CA SER A 24 4.67 3.02 12.25
C SER A 24 4.44 3.26 10.75
N SER A 25 3.24 3.68 10.36
CA SER A 25 2.92 4.01 8.97
C SER A 25 3.53 5.35 8.57
N ARG A 26 3.40 6.36 9.44
CA ARG A 26 3.92 7.72 9.15
C ARG A 26 5.42 7.72 8.86
N LEU A 27 6.18 6.91 9.56
CA LEU A 27 7.64 6.81 9.37
C LEU A 27 8.02 6.30 7.97
N SER A 28 7.11 5.65 7.26
CA SER A 28 7.34 5.15 5.90
C SER A 28 6.94 6.14 4.80
N PHE A 29 6.33 7.27 5.14
CA PHE A 29 5.90 8.28 4.18
C PHE A 29 6.87 9.46 4.11
N HIS A 30 6.85 10.19 2.97
CA HIS A 30 7.63 11.42 2.81
C HIS A 30 7.26 12.46 3.85
N ASP A 31 5.96 12.69 4.04
CA ASP A 31 5.44 13.53 5.10
C ASP A 31 5.10 12.64 6.29
N THR A 32 5.86 12.78 7.36
CA THR A 32 5.69 11.98 8.58
C THR A 32 4.64 12.55 9.54
N SER A 33 4.02 13.68 9.19
CA SER A 33 2.96 14.27 10.00
C SER A 33 1.65 13.51 9.87
N THR A 34 0.73 13.76 10.80
CA THR A 34 -0.62 13.20 10.72
C THR A 34 -1.42 13.94 9.65
N VAL A 35 -2.40 13.24 9.07
CA VAL A 35 -3.33 13.79 8.08
C VAL A 35 -4.65 14.06 8.80
N ASP A 36 -5.21 15.25 8.60
CA ASP A 36 -6.52 15.56 9.17
C ASP A 36 -7.66 14.97 8.32
N TRP A 37 -8.87 14.99 8.89
CA TRP A 37 -10.04 14.41 8.24
C TRP A 37 -10.37 15.09 6.91
N ASP A 38 -10.35 16.40 6.84
CA ASP A 38 -10.73 17.14 5.64
C ASP A 38 -9.76 16.87 4.49
N THR A 39 -8.47 16.84 4.77
CA THR A 39 -7.44 16.48 3.79
C THR A 39 -7.65 15.05 3.29
N HIS A 40 -7.94 14.12 4.21
CA HIS A 40 -8.20 12.73 3.86
C HIS A 40 -9.44 12.58 2.99
N VAL A 41 -10.53 13.26 3.32
CA VAL A 41 -11.76 13.25 2.51
C VAL A 41 -11.49 13.75 1.09
N SER A 42 -10.73 14.83 0.95
CA SER A 42 -10.35 15.36 -0.37
C SER A 42 -9.58 14.33 -1.19
N TYR A 43 -8.61 13.68 -0.58
CA TYR A 43 -7.81 12.64 -1.23
C TYR A 43 -8.68 11.44 -1.64
N MET A 44 -9.51 10.93 -0.72
CA MET A 44 -10.34 9.76 -0.99
C MET A 44 -11.39 10.07 -2.06
N THR A 45 -12.00 11.24 -2.02
CA THR A 45 -12.96 11.66 -3.04
C THR A 45 -12.33 11.68 -4.41
N LYS A 46 -11.12 12.22 -4.52
CA LYS A 46 -10.38 12.29 -5.79
C LYS A 46 -10.01 10.90 -6.30
N THR A 47 -9.52 10.03 -5.44
CA THR A 47 -8.95 8.74 -5.87
C THR A 47 -9.99 7.64 -5.98
N THR A 48 -11.17 7.76 -5.35
CA THR A 48 -12.24 6.76 -5.49
C THR A 48 -13.17 7.03 -6.67
N ASN A 49 -13.09 8.20 -7.30
CA ASN A 49 -13.92 8.57 -8.45
C ASN A 49 -13.31 8.19 -9.80
N LYS A 50 -12.09 7.66 -9.82
CA LYS A 50 -11.42 7.26 -11.06
C LYS A 50 -11.50 5.76 -11.22
N PRO A 51 -11.97 5.25 -12.39
CA PRO A 51 -12.06 3.81 -12.61
C PRO A 51 -10.71 3.11 -12.69
N THR A 52 -9.62 3.87 -12.85
CA THR A 52 -8.25 3.35 -12.86
C THR A 52 -7.64 3.21 -11.47
N ASP A 53 -8.28 3.74 -10.45
CA ASP A 53 -7.78 3.74 -9.08
C ASP A 53 -8.59 2.73 -8.25
N HIS A 54 -7.88 1.90 -7.52
CA HIS A 54 -8.47 0.76 -6.80
C HIS A 54 -8.04 0.75 -5.35
N HIS A 55 -8.98 0.43 -4.47
CA HIS A 55 -8.77 0.42 -3.02
C HIS A 55 -9.46 -0.80 -2.39
N TRP A 56 -8.76 -1.47 -1.48
CA TRP A 56 -9.28 -2.66 -0.79
C TRP A 56 -8.99 -2.62 0.69
N ILE A 57 -9.87 -3.22 1.47
CA ILE A 57 -9.62 -3.53 2.88
C ILE A 57 -9.11 -4.97 2.97
N ILE A 58 -8.07 -5.16 3.77
CA ILE A 58 -7.55 -6.49 4.10
C ILE A 58 -8.30 -6.99 5.34
N ILE A 59 -8.82 -8.20 5.25
CA ILE A 59 -9.56 -8.83 6.32
C ILE A 59 -8.80 -10.08 6.75
N SER A 60 -8.55 -10.22 8.05
CA SER A 60 -7.95 -11.42 8.62
C SER A 60 -8.84 -11.95 9.72
N ASP A 61 -9.27 -13.20 9.59
CA ASP A 61 -10.16 -13.87 10.57
C ASP A 61 -11.38 -12.99 10.92
N ASN A 62 -12.03 -12.46 9.88
CA ASN A 62 -13.23 -11.61 9.93
C ASN A 62 -13.06 -10.23 10.56
N LYS A 63 -11.81 -9.75 10.68
CA LYS A 63 -11.52 -8.40 11.17
C LYS A 63 -10.84 -7.57 10.10
N ASP A 64 -11.22 -6.30 10.00
CA ASP A 64 -10.54 -5.34 9.14
C ASP A 64 -9.18 -5.02 9.76
N VAL A 65 -8.09 -5.37 9.08
CA VAL A 65 -6.74 -5.25 9.62
C VAL A 65 -5.79 -4.44 8.75
N GLY A 66 -6.20 -4.07 7.55
CA GLY A 66 -5.31 -3.35 6.67
C GLY A 66 -6.00 -2.79 5.44
N TYR A 67 -5.19 -2.16 4.60
CA TYR A 67 -5.62 -1.44 3.42
C TYR A 67 -4.56 -1.56 2.32
N ILE A 68 -5.02 -1.77 1.09
CA ILE A 68 -4.18 -1.79 -0.10
C ILE A 68 -4.80 -0.88 -1.15
N LYS A 69 -3.96 -0.14 -1.86
CA LYS A 69 -4.40 0.69 -2.98
C LYS A 69 -3.48 0.54 -4.18
N ILE A 70 -4.05 0.75 -5.36
CA ILE A 70 -3.33 0.97 -6.60
C ILE A 70 -3.89 2.26 -7.19
N VAL A 71 -3.12 3.35 -7.13
CA VAL A 71 -3.52 4.68 -7.58
C VAL A 71 -2.46 5.17 -8.57
N ASN A 72 -2.85 5.44 -9.82
CA ASN A 72 -1.91 5.80 -10.90
C ASN A 72 -0.79 4.78 -11.07
N ASN A 73 -1.12 3.49 -11.03
CA ASN A 73 -0.16 2.38 -11.06
C ASN A 73 0.78 2.32 -9.84
N VAL A 74 0.59 3.17 -8.84
CA VAL A 74 1.39 3.18 -7.63
C VAL A 74 0.71 2.35 -6.55
N PHE A 75 1.43 1.33 -6.10
CA PHE A 75 0.97 0.42 -5.07
C PHE A 75 1.30 0.98 -3.68
N GLY A 76 0.38 0.83 -2.76
CA GLY A 76 0.61 1.17 -1.35
C GLY A 76 -0.20 0.27 -0.44
N SER A 77 0.31 0.01 0.75
CA SER A 77 -0.39 -0.81 1.74
C SER A 77 -0.06 -0.38 3.16
N ASN A 78 -1.01 -0.61 4.06
CA ASN A 78 -0.84 -0.41 5.49
C ASN A 78 -1.53 -1.54 6.24
N LEU A 79 -0.89 -2.02 7.30
CA LEU A 79 -1.49 -2.94 8.26
C LEU A 79 -1.66 -2.25 9.61
N LEU A 80 -2.72 -2.62 10.30
CA LEU A 80 -2.96 -2.17 11.68
C LEU A 80 -1.85 -2.71 12.58
N ASP A 81 -1.37 -1.90 13.52
CA ASP A 81 -0.37 -2.33 14.50
C ASP A 81 -0.87 -3.56 15.24
N GLY A 82 0.03 -4.51 15.50
CA GLY A 82 -0.28 -5.81 16.08
C GLY A 82 -0.56 -6.90 15.06
N TYR A 83 -0.74 -6.55 13.77
CA TYR A 83 -0.99 -7.52 12.71
C TYR A 83 0.19 -7.70 11.74
N ARG A 84 1.32 -7.09 12.04
CA ARG A 84 2.54 -7.23 11.23
C ARG A 84 3.30 -8.49 11.58
N ARG A 85 4.10 -8.99 10.63
CA ARG A 85 4.97 -10.18 10.79
C ARG A 85 4.20 -11.45 11.12
N LYS A 86 2.94 -11.55 10.70
CA LYS A 86 2.09 -12.73 10.89
C LYS A 86 1.71 -13.42 9.59
N GLY A 87 2.34 -13.02 8.47
CA GLY A 87 2.03 -13.57 7.16
C GLY A 87 0.82 -12.95 6.48
N ILE A 88 0.14 -12.00 7.10
CA ILE A 88 -1.04 -11.33 6.55
C ILE A 88 -0.67 -10.54 5.30
N GLY A 89 0.42 -9.79 5.36
CA GLY A 89 0.91 -9.00 4.23
C GLY A 89 1.20 -9.86 3.01
N SER A 90 1.91 -10.98 3.21
CA SER A 90 2.23 -11.91 2.11
C SER A 90 0.97 -12.50 1.48
N ALA A 91 0.01 -12.91 2.29
CA ALA A 91 -1.26 -13.46 1.81
C ALA A 91 -2.07 -12.40 1.04
N ALA A 92 -2.15 -11.18 1.57
CA ALA A 92 -2.86 -10.08 0.93
C ALA A 92 -2.20 -9.67 -0.39
N TYR A 93 -0.87 -9.68 -0.46
CA TYR A 93 -0.14 -9.35 -1.69
C TYR A 93 -0.43 -10.34 -2.80
N LYS A 94 -0.51 -11.63 -2.50
CA LYS A 94 -0.91 -12.63 -3.49
C LYS A 94 -2.29 -12.32 -4.05
N LEU A 95 -3.24 -11.97 -3.19
CA LEU A 95 -4.61 -11.64 -3.60
C LEU A 95 -4.65 -10.39 -4.48
N VAL A 96 -3.96 -9.32 -4.08
CA VAL A 96 -3.99 -8.07 -4.84
C VAL A 96 -3.27 -8.20 -6.18
N PHE A 97 -2.19 -8.96 -6.27
CA PHE A 97 -1.49 -9.16 -7.53
C PHE A 97 -2.34 -9.96 -8.52
N GLU A 98 -3.07 -10.97 -8.05
CA GLU A 98 -4.01 -11.71 -8.89
C GLU A 98 -5.15 -10.80 -9.38
N GLU A 99 -5.69 -9.96 -8.49
CA GLU A 99 -6.72 -9.00 -8.86
C GLU A 99 -6.19 -7.95 -9.85
N ALA A 100 -4.97 -7.46 -9.64
CA ALA A 100 -4.33 -6.50 -10.53
C ALA A 100 -4.14 -7.06 -11.95
N LYS A 101 -3.77 -8.33 -12.07
CA LYS A 101 -3.70 -9.02 -13.36
C LYS A 101 -5.06 -9.04 -14.07
N LYS A 102 -6.11 -9.39 -13.34
CA LYS A 102 -7.48 -9.41 -13.89
C LYS A 102 -7.92 -8.02 -14.34
N LEU A 103 -7.48 -6.98 -13.66
CA LEU A 103 -7.78 -5.60 -14.03
C LEU A 103 -6.93 -5.08 -15.20
N GLY A 104 -5.97 -5.85 -15.67
CA GLY A 104 -5.14 -5.52 -16.83
C GLY A 104 -3.83 -4.81 -16.51
N PHE A 105 -3.45 -4.71 -15.25
CA PHE A 105 -2.15 -4.12 -14.91
C PHE A 105 -1.01 -5.04 -15.34
N LYS A 106 -0.02 -4.49 -16.03
CA LYS A 106 1.19 -5.20 -16.43
C LYS A 106 2.33 -4.96 -15.46
N LYS A 107 2.36 -3.79 -14.86
CA LYS A 107 3.38 -3.34 -13.92
C LYS A 107 2.76 -2.53 -12.82
N LEU A 108 3.32 -2.66 -11.62
CA LEU A 108 3.04 -1.79 -10.48
C LEU A 108 4.33 -1.11 -10.05
N THR A 109 4.24 0.11 -9.59
CA THR A 109 5.36 0.84 -9.03
C THR A 109 5.08 1.19 -7.58
N ALA A 110 6.13 1.40 -6.81
CA ALA A 110 6.04 1.92 -5.44
C ALA A 110 7.30 2.69 -5.12
N GLU A 111 7.23 3.53 -4.11
CA GLU A 111 8.39 4.23 -3.58
C GLU A 111 8.59 3.82 -2.14
N VAL A 112 9.80 3.43 -1.79
CA VAL A 112 10.14 3.00 -0.42
C VAL A 112 11.30 3.82 0.10
N LYS A 113 11.15 4.38 1.30
CA LYS A 113 12.21 5.13 1.96
C LYS A 113 13.35 4.19 2.34
N ILE A 114 14.58 4.67 2.22
CA ILE A 114 15.76 3.93 2.69
C ILE A 114 15.69 3.78 4.20
N GLU A 115 15.40 4.89 4.90
CA GLU A 115 15.20 4.88 6.35
C GLU A 115 13.74 4.58 6.68
N ARG A 116 13.43 3.32 6.90
CA ARG A 116 12.10 2.87 7.30
C ARG A 116 12.22 1.64 8.19
N PRO A 117 11.21 1.39 9.05
CA PRO A 117 11.28 0.26 9.99
C PRO A 117 11.17 -1.11 9.33
N ILE A 118 10.67 -1.18 8.09
CA ILE A 118 10.46 -2.45 7.37
C ILE A 118 11.55 -2.60 6.30
N PRO A 119 12.35 -3.69 6.32
CA PRO A 119 13.41 -3.87 5.33
C PRO A 119 12.85 -4.14 3.92
N LEU A 120 13.60 -3.71 2.90
CA LEU A 120 13.25 -3.89 1.49
C LEU A 120 13.26 -5.36 1.05
N THR A 121 13.88 -6.23 1.84
CA THR A 121 13.98 -7.66 1.54
C THR A 121 12.62 -8.32 1.28
N PHE A 122 11.56 -7.85 1.94
CA PHE A 122 10.22 -8.39 1.71
C PHE A 122 9.76 -8.13 0.27
N GLU A 123 9.94 -6.92 -0.22
CA GLU A 123 9.56 -6.56 -1.58
C GLU A 123 10.42 -7.31 -2.59
N GLU A 124 11.71 -7.43 -2.35
CA GLU A 124 12.61 -8.16 -3.23
C GLU A 124 12.22 -9.63 -3.33
N LYS A 125 11.85 -10.28 -2.23
CA LYS A 125 11.39 -11.68 -2.21
C LYS A 125 10.07 -11.88 -2.96
N THR A 126 9.25 -10.85 -3.07
CA THR A 126 7.97 -10.90 -3.78
C THR A 126 8.07 -10.42 -5.23
N GLY A 127 9.27 -10.22 -5.74
CA GLY A 127 9.51 -9.91 -7.15
C GLY A 127 9.65 -8.44 -7.50
N TRP A 128 9.72 -7.56 -6.51
CA TRP A 128 9.99 -6.15 -6.75
C TRP A 128 11.46 -5.92 -7.05
N LYS A 129 11.73 -5.00 -7.97
CA LYS A 129 13.09 -4.62 -8.36
C LYS A 129 13.29 -3.13 -8.16
N LYS A 130 14.46 -2.76 -7.68
CA LYS A 130 14.90 -1.36 -7.61
C LYS A 130 15.12 -0.85 -9.03
N ILE A 131 14.49 0.27 -9.38
CA ILE A 131 14.64 0.89 -10.70
C ILE A 131 15.46 2.15 -10.62
N LYS A 132 15.23 2.95 -9.59
CA LYS A 132 15.80 4.29 -9.48
C LYS A 132 16.05 4.64 -8.02
N LEU A 133 17.19 5.26 -7.78
CA LEU A 133 17.50 5.89 -6.49
C LEU A 133 17.02 7.34 -6.54
N ILE A 134 16.25 7.74 -5.56
CA ILE A 134 15.70 9.09 -5.45
C ILE A 134 16.47 9.85 -4.37
N TYR A 135 16.88 11.06 -4.69
CA TYR A 135 17.65 11.93 -3.79
C TYR A 135 16.76 13.02 -3.23
N LYS A 136 17.02 13.40 -1.99
CA LYS A 136 16.42 14.56 -1.33
C LYS A 136 17.52 15.31 -0.62
N ASN A 137 17.66 16.63 -0.90
CA ASN A 137 18.74 17.46 -0.36
C ASN A 137 20.12 16.86 -0.64
N LYS A 138 20.34 16.37 -1.85
CA LYS A 138 21.60 15.76 -2.32
C LYS A 138 22.00 14.45 -1.61
N LYS A 139 21.09 13.84 -0.87
CA LYS A 139 21.31 12.57 -0.19
C LYS A 139 20.37 11.49 -0.70
N PRO A 140 20.81 10.23 -0.79
CA PRO A 140 19.88 9.13 -1.10
C PRO A 140 18.74 9.10 -0.08
N TYR A 141 17.50 9.04 -0.58
CA TYR A 141 16.32 9.15 0.26
C TYR A 141 15.39 7.94 0.12
N SER A 142 15.10 7.52 -1.10
CA SER A 142 14.18 6.43 -1.36
C SER A 142 14.55 5.69 -2.65
N TYR A 143 13.94 4.52 -2.83
CA TYR A 143 13.99 3.78 -4.08
C TYR A 143 12.62 3.78 -4.74
N LYS A 144 12.60 4.01 -6.04
CA LYS A 144 11.47 3.60 -6.86
C LYS A 144 11.66 2.12 -7.16
N ILE A 145 10.64 1.32 -6.88
CA ILE A 145 10.63 -0.12 -7.15
C ILE A 145 9.51 -0.44 -8.12
N GLU A 146 9.67 -1.55 -8.84
CA GLU A 146 8.72 -1.99 -9.84
C GLU A 146 8.51 -3.49 -9.73
N LYS A 147 7.27 -3.90 -9.89
CA LYS A 147 6.90 -5.30 -10.02
C LYS A 147 6.23 -5.52 -11.35
N THR A 148 6.77 -6.44 -12.14
CA THR A 148 6.13 -6.93 -13.36
C THR A 148 5.13 -8.02 -12.98
N LEU A 149 3.91 -7.92 -13.50
CA LEU A 149 2.88 -8.93 -13.28
C LEU A 149 2.87 -9.86 -14.49
N ASP A 150 3.02 -11.15 -14.24
CA ASP A 150 2.95 -12.15 -15.31
C ASP A 150 1.51 -12.26 -15.78
N ILE A 151 1.30 -11.96 -17.05
CA ILE A 151 0.00 -12.12 -17.70
C ILE A 151 0.08 -13.41 -18.50
N LEU A 152 -0.63 -14.39 -18.05
CA LEU A 152 -0.81 -15.63 -18.80
C LEU A 152 -1.95 -15.49 -19.77
#